data_bc0b446e14af4c980f1a688456692121
#
_entry.id   bc0b446e14af4c980f1a688456692121
#
_cell.length_a   1.000
_cell.length_b   1.000
_cell.length_c   1.000
_cell.angle_alpha   90.00
_cell.angle_beta   90.00
_cell.angle_gamma   90.00
#
_symmetry.space_group_name_H-M   'P 1'
#
loop_
_entity.id
_entity.type
_entity.pdbx_description
1 polymer ?
#
loop_
_entity_poly.entity_id
_entity_poly.type
_entity_poly.pdbx_seq_one_letter_code
_entity_poly.pdbx_strand_id
1 'polypeptide(L)'
;MLRLHRPHGPDGPRASTGQGQAGARAGQGVPQGRVLTELGNSRDTNTGTPQGGILSPLLANIALSVLDEHLHGPWQPGGAMATEYRRHRRRGKGLPTWRIIRYADDFVVLVNGSQPDVEVLRADVAAVLEPMGLRLSQAKTRIVHMSQGFDFLGFHIQWRTKYGSDKWYVYTFIADRPVRQVKAKIRALTRRTSQQNLRDVLIRLAQIMRGWANYFQHAVSKHLFSKLAGFTWWRVIRWLTCKHRWTWKDVRRRFTTPTGAWQPITSDGIQMFNIASVTVSRYRYRGNQIPNPWTLPNHATTAETVESPVR
;
A
#
# COMPACT_ATOMS: atom_id res chain seq x y z
N MET A 1 11.52 -5.55 9.03
CA MET A 1 10.49 -5.71 7.98
C MET A 1 10.84 -6.93 7.14
N LEU A 2 9.95 -7.90 7.09
CA LEU A 2 10.10 -9.13 6.31
C LEU A 2 9.13 -9.09 5.14
N ARG A 3 9.60 -9.33 3.92
CA ARG A 3 8.79 -9.36 2.71
C ARG A 3 9.05 -10.64 1.92
N LEU A 4 8.00 -11.36 1.55
CA LEU A 4 8.08 -12.55 0.71
C LEU A 4 8.36 -12.20 -0.75
N HIS A 5 9.16 -13.04 -1.41
CA HIS A 5 9.36 -12.98 -2.85
C HIS A 5 9.06 -14.36 -3.45
N ARG A 6 8.22 -14.38 -4.49
CA ARG A 6 8.18 -15.50 -5.40
C ARG A 6 9.44 -15.44 -6.28
N PRO A 7 10.11 -16.56 -6.54
CA PRO A 7 11.21 -16.55 -7.49
C PRO A 7 10.66 -16.10 -8.86
N HIS A 8 11.14 -14.96 -9.34
CA HIS A 8 10.97 -14.59 -10.75
C HIS A 8 11.86 -15.51 -11.55
N GLY A 9 11.24 -16.30 -12.43
CA GLY A 9 11.92 -16.76 -13.64
C GLY A 9 12.31 -15.55 -14.50
N PRO A 10 13.27 -15.69 -15.41
CA PRO A 10 13.72 -14.60 -16.27
C PRO A 10 12.55 -13.99 -17.03
N ASP A 11 12.58 -12.67 -17.22
CA ASP A 11 11.57 -11.89 -17.92
C ASP A 11 11.16 -12.54 -19.24
N GLY A 12 9.92 -13.02 -19.28
CA GLY A 12 9.27 -13.56 -20.46
C GLY A 12 8.00 -12.76 -20.77
N PRO A 13 7.60 -12.69 -22.04
CA PRO A 13 6.61 -11.78 -22.56
C PRO A 13 5.18 -12.06 -22.06
N ARG A 14 4.33 -11.03 -22.15
CA ARG A 14 2.93 -10.98 -21.70
C ARG A 14 2.07 -12.07 -22.36
N ALA A 15 1.36 -12.86 -21.56
CA ALA A 15 0.45 -13.87 -22.00
C ALA A 15 -0.90 -13.29 -22.49
N SER A 16 -1.36 -13.74 -23.65
CA SER A 16 -2.70 -13.52 -24.19
C SER A 16 -3.70 -14.53 -23.59
N THR A 17 -4.93 -14.08 -23.35
CA THR A 17 -6.04 -14.86 -22.78
C THR A 17 -6.55 -15.93 -23.74
N GLY A 18 -6.47 -17.20 -23.34
CA GLY A 18 -7.17 -18.32 -23.96
C GLY A 18 -8.15 -18.96 -22.99
N GLN A 19 -9.42 -19.04 -23.36
CA GLN A 19 -10.48 -19.75 -22.61
C GLN A 19 -10.27 -21.26 -22.71
N GLY A 20 -10.24 -21.95 -21.56
CA GLY A 20 -10.23 -23.41 -21.48
C GLY A 20 -11.15 -23.89 -20.37
N GLN A 21 -12.16 -24.69 -20.72
CA GLN A 21 -13.09 -25.36 -19.82
C GLN A 21 -12.36 -26.32 -18.88
N ALA A 22 -12.61 -26.25 -17.58
CA ALA A 22 -12.11 -27.20 -16.60
C ALA A 22 -13.26 -27.92 -15.90
N GLY A 23 -13.36 -29.20 -16.15
CA GLY A 23 -14.20 -30.12 -15.36
C GLY A 23 -13.53 -30.43 -14.02
N ALA A 24 -14.28 -30.32 -12.95
CA ALA A 24 -13.82 -30.59 -11.59
C ALA A 24 -13.76 -32.09 -11.32
N ARG A 25 -12.60 -32.62 -10.93
CA ARG A 25 -12.45 -33.85 -10.13
C ARG A 25 -11.66 -33.51 -8.87
N ALA A 26 -12.27 -33.73 -7.75
CA ALA A 26 -11.63 -33.62 -6.44
C ALA A 26 -10.64 -34.78 -6.24
N GLY A 27 -9.42 -34.45 -5.81
CA GLY A 27 -8.44 -35.44 -5.36
C GLY A 27 -7.03 -35.15 -5.86
N GLN A 28 -6.17 -34.70 -4.93
CA GLN A 28 -4.69 -34.77 -4.99
C GLN A 28 -3.99 -34.15 -6.21
N GLY A 29 -3.38 -33.02 -5.98
CA GLY A 29 -2.39 -32.42 -6.90
C GLY A 29 -2.51 -30.91 -6.95
N VAL A 30 -1.41 -30.23 -6.65
CA VAL A 30 -1.26 -28.81 -6.94
C VAL A 30 -1.54 -28.61 -8.44
N PRO A 31 -2.41 -27.68 -8.86
CA PRO A 31 -2.71 -27.47 -10.27
C PRO A 31 -1.44 -27.12 -11.01
N GLN A 32 -1.00 -28.01 -11.91
CA GLN A 32 0.10 -27.75 -12.83
C GLN A 32 -0.39 -26.75 -13.89
N GLY A 33 0.10 -25.52 -13.83
CA GLY A 33 -0.21 -24.51 -14.83
C GLY A 33 0.69 -24.69 -16.05
N ARG A 34 0.10 -24.73 -17.25
CA ARG A 34 0.85 -24.66 -18.51
C ARG A 34 1.02 -23.21 -18.95
N VAL A 35 2.24 -22.81 -19.23
CA VAL A 35 2.55 -21.50 -19.82
C VAL A 35 2.82 -21.70 -21.31
N LEU A 36 1.99 -21.07 -22.16
CA LEU A 36 2.26 -20.97 -23.59
C LEU A 36 3.30 -19.86 -23.82
N THR A 37 4.42 -20.20 -24.41
CA THR A 37 5.42 -19.24 -24.87
C THR A 37 4.94 -18.56 -26.16
N GLU A 38 5.45 -17.36 -26.48
CA GLU A 38 5.11 -16.64 -27.75
C GLU A 38 5.37 -17.46 -29.01
N LEU A 39 6.18 -18.51 -28.93
CA LEU A 39 6.48 -19.44 -30.00
C LEU A 39 5.52 -20.65 -30.04
N GLY A 40 4.42 -20.64 -29.27
CA GLY A 40 3.43 -21.73 -29.28
C GLY A 40 3.85 -22.99 -28.52
N ASN A 41 5.03 -23.03 -27.89
CA ASN A 41 5.48 -24.17 -27.12
C ASN A 41 4.89 -24.14 -25.72
N SER A 42 4.30 -25.25 -25.27
CA SER A 42 3.79 -25.45 -23.93
C SER A 42 4.94 -25.83 -23.00
N ARG A 43 5.17 -25.03 -21.94
CA ARG A 43 6.08 -25.38 -20.83
C ARG A 43 5.26 -25.72 -19.60
N ASP A 44 5.44 -26.92 -19.08
CA ASP A 44 4.86 -27.30 -17.80
C ASP A 44 5.59 -26.57 -16.67
N THR A 45 4.85 -25.85 -15.83
CA THR A 45 5.40 -25.25 -14.62
C THR A 45 5.31 -26.28 -13.50
N ASN A 46 6.45 -26.85 -13.15
CA ASN A 46 6.54 -27.85 -12.07
C ASN A 46 6.30 -27.27 -10.68
N THR A 47 6.25 -25.94 -10.53
CA THR A 47 6.05 -25.28 -9.25
C THR A 47 5.26 -23.97 -9.42
N GLY A 48 4.18 -23.84 -8.65
CA GLY A 48 3.39 -22.61 -8.54
C GLY A 48 2.25 -22.47 -9.56
N THR A 49 1.41 -21.45 -9.35
CA THR A 49 0.32 -21.08 -10.26
C THR A 49 0.76 -19.95 -11.19
N PRO A 50 0.28 -19.91 -12.46
CA PRO A 50 0.63 -18.83 -13.39
C PRO A 50 0.25 -17.46 -12.81
N GLN A 51 1.11 -16.47 -13.06
CA GLN A 51 0.87 -15.09 -12.63
C GLN A 51 -0.36 -14.55 -13.39
N GLY A 52 -1.36 -14.03 -12.63
CA GLY A 52 -2.61 -13.51 -13.20
C GLY A 52 -3.77 -14.51 -13.23
N GLY A 53 -3.59 -15.74 -12.76
CA GLY A 53 -4.70 -16.69 -12.58
C GLY A 53 -5.70 -16.20 -11.53
N ILE A 54 -7.00 -16.38 -11.76
CA ILE A 54 -8.09 -15.92 -10.86
C ILE A 54 -7.95 -16.54 -9.46
N LEU A 55 -7.54 -17.81 -9.38
CA LEU A 55 -7.37 -18.56 -8.12
C LEU A 55 -6.02 -18.31 -7.43
N SER A 56 -5.02 -17.77 -8.14
CA SER A 56 -3.67 -17.58 -7.59
C SER A 56 -3.63 -16.77 -6.29
N PRO A 57 -4.37 -15.64 -6.15
CA PRO A 57 -4.39 -14.90 -4.89
C PRO A 57 -5.03 -15.68 -3.73
N LEU A 58 -6.06 -16.48 -4.01
CA LEU A 58 -6.72 -17.30 -3.00
C LEU A 58 -5.78 -18.41 -2.49
N LEU A 59 -5.18 -19.16 -3.41
CA LEU A 59 -4.23 -20.22 -3.08
C LEU A 59 -3.00 -19.67 -2.33
N ALA A 60 -2.50 -18.51 -2.74
CA ALA A 60 -1.41 -17.85 -2.03
C ALA A 60 -1.82 -17.46 -0.59
N ASN A 61 -3.05 -16.98 -0.38
CA ASN A 61 -3.54 -16.63 0.95
C ASN A 61 -3.73 -17.88 1.83
N ILE A 62 -4.23 -19.00 1.26
CA ILE A 62 -4.36 -20.27 1.97
C ILE A 62 -2.97 -20.80 2.35
N ALA A 63 -2.01 -20.80 1.45
CA ALA A 63 -0.65 -21.23 1.76
C ALA A 63 0.00 -20.38 2.86
N LEU A 64 -0.20 -19.06 2.84
CA LEU A 64 0.36 -18.14 3.82
C LEU A 64 -0.41 -18.08 5.14
N SER A 65 -1.60 -18.72 5.25
CA SER A 65 -2.32 -18.82 6.53
C SER A 65 -1.51 -19.58 7.58
N VAL A 66 -0.68 -20.55 7.17
CA VAL A 66 0.22 -21.28 8.07
C VAL A 66 1.17 -20.32 8.80
N LEU A 67 1.70 -19.32 8.09
CA LEU A 67 2.53 -18.30 8.71
C LEU A 67 1.74 -17.42 9.68
N ASP A 68 0.50 -17.06 9.30
CA ASP A 68 -0.38 -16.28 10.17
C ASP A 68 -0.71 -17.05 11.44
N GLU A 69 -1.07 -18.33 11.33
CA GLU A 69 -1.39 -19.22 12.46
C GLU A 69 -0.18 -19.36 13.39
N HIS A 70 1.00 -19.62 12.84
CA HIS A 70 2.24 -19.76 13.61
C HIS A 70 2.55 -18.49 14.42
N LEU A 71 2.59 -17.32 13.79
CA LEU A 71 2.94 -16.07 14.45
C LEU A 71 1.81 -15.51 15.33
N HIS A 72 0.54 -15.85 15.07
CA HIS A 72 -0.59 -15.49 15.92
C HIS A 72 -0.86 -16.51 17.04
N GLY A 73 -0.34 -17.73 16.97
CA GLY A 73 -0.53 -18.76 18.00
C GLY A 73 -0.31 -18.25 19.42
N PRO A 74 0.78 -17.55 19.72
CA PRO A 74 1.02 -16.96 21.05
C PRO A 74 0.00 -15.88 21.47
N TRP A 75 -0.79 -15.33 20.56
CA TRP A 75 -1.84 -14.34 20.82
C TRP A 75 -3.21 -14.96 21.07
N GLN A 76 -3.38 -16.26 20.79
CA GLN A 76 -4.62 -17.00 21.01
C GLN A 76 -4.94 -17.09 22.52
N PRO A 77 -6.20 -17.32 22.90
CA PRO A 77 -6.59 -17.57 24.29
C PRO A 77 -5.70 -18.63 24.92
N GLY A 78 -5.12 -18.34 26.07
CA GLY A 78 -4.14 -19.24 26.73
C GLY A 78 -2.67 -19.02 26.31
N GLY A 79 -2.41 -18.43 25.16
CA GLY A 79 -1.06 -18.21 24.64
C GLY A 79 -0.21 -17.20 25.43
N ALA A 80 1.11 -17.24 25.18
CA ALA A 80 2.09 -16.45 25.92
C ALA A 80 1.95 -14.92 25.78
N MET A 81 1.25 -14.45 24.74
CA MET A 81 1.03 -13.02 24.43
C MET A 81 -0.46 -12.65 24.37
N ALA A 82 -1.36 -13.53 24.82
CA ALA A 82 -2.81 -13.36 24.71
C ALA A 82 -3.33 -12.09 25.39
N THR A 83 -2.83 -11.78 26.59
CA THR A 83 -3.27 -10.62 27.37
C THR A 83 -2.16 -9.57 27.49
N GLU A 84 -2.55 -8.33 27.78
CA GLU A 84 -1.59 -7.25 28.02
C GLU A 84 -0.67 -7.56 29.21
N TYR A 85 -1.20 -8.14 30.26
CA TYR A 85 -0.45 -8.60 31.43
C TYR A 85 0.63 -9.63 31.05
N ARG A 86 0.29 -10.65 30.25
CA ARG A 86 1.26 -11.65 29.79
C ARG A 86 2.36 -11.02 28.93
N ARG A 87 2.03 -10.09 28.04
CA ARG A 87 2.98 -9.36 27.22
C ARG A 87 3.90 -8.49 28.07
N HIS A 88 3.36 -7.78 29.07
CA HIS A 88 4.15 -6.98 29.98
C HIS A 88 5.11 -7.85 30.79
N ARG A 89 4.62 -8.94 31.39
CA ARG A 89 5.44 -9.92 32.11
C ARG A 89 6.54 -10.52 31.24
N ARG A 90 6.23 -10.84 29.97
CA ARG A 90 7.20 -11.36 29.01
C ARG A 90 8.33 -10.35 28.76
N ARG A 91 7.98 -9.10 28.51
CA ARG A 91 8.96 -8.01 28.34
C ARG A 91 9.81 -7.77 29.59
N GLY A 92 9.20 -7.82 30.77
CA GLY A 92 9.93 -7.72 32.04
C GLY A 92 10.95 -8.83 32.27
N LYS A 93 10.78 -9.98 31.60
CA LYS A 93 11.76 -11.09 31.58
C LYS A 93 12.78 -10.98 30.44
N GLY A 94 12.81 -9.87 29.69
CA GLY A 94 13.70 -9.70 28.55
C GLY A 94 13.28 -10.52 27.32
N LEU A 95 12.11 -11.15 27.31
CA LEU A 95 11.65 -11.96 26.19
C LEU A 95 10.92 -11.12 25.13
N PRO A 96 11.16 -11.38 23.81
CA PRO A 96 10.55 -10.60 22.75
C PRO A 96 9.05 -10.82 22.67
N THR A 97 8.35 -9.75 22.24
CA THR A 97 6.95 -9.82 21.82
C THR A 97 6.83 -9.32 20.39
N TRP A 98 5.97 -9.95 19.58
CA TRP A 98 5.85 -9.61 18.17
C TRP A 98 4.39 -9.59 17.72
N ARG A 99 4.13 -8.95 16.57
CA ARG A 99 2.87 -8.99 15.84
C ARG A 99 3.11 -8.96 14.35
N ILE A 100 2.48 -9.87 13.62
CA ILE A 100 2.48 -9.86 12.17
C ILE A 100 1.32 -8.99 11.65
N ILE A 101 1.59 -8.27 10.56
CA ILE A 101 0.62 -7.55 9.74
C ILE A 101 0.88 -7.97 8.31
N ARG A 102 -0.05 -8.70 7.70
CA ARG A 102 0.09 -9.22 6.34
C ARG A 102 -0.98 -8.65 5.42
N TYR A 103 -0.58 -8.37 4.20
CA TYR A 103 -1.45 -8.01 3.09
C TYR A 103 -0.98 -8.78 1.84
N ALA A 104 -1.72 -9.79 1.46
CA ALA A 104 -1.35 -10.78 0.44
C ALA A 104 0.03 -11.40 0.74
N ASP A 105 1.00 -11.25 -0.15
CA ASP A 105 2.38 -11.71 -0.01
C ASP A 105 3.32 -10.70 0.70
N ASP A 106 2.86 -9.46 0.89
CA ASP A 106 3.61 -8.45 1.64
C ASP A 106 3.28 -8.54 3.13
N PHE A 107 4.27 -8.67 4.01
CA PHE A 107 4.05 -8.66 5.45
C PHE A 107 5.14 -7.93 6.23
N VAL A 108 4.78 -7.51 7.42
CA VAL A 108 5.65 -6.87 8.39
C VAL A 108 5.47 -7.57 9.73
N VAL A 109 6.57 -7.90 10.38
CA VAL A 109 6.56 -8.37 11.77
C VAL A 109 7.13 -7.25 12.64
N LEU A 110 6.31 -6.69 13.50
CA LEU A 110 6.72 -5.70 14.50
C LEU A 110 7.20 -6.48 15.73
N VAL A 111 8.42 -6.24 16.15
CA VAL A 111 9.05 -6.93 17.30
C VAL A 111 9.43 -5.90 18.34
N ASN A 112 9.08 -6.17 19.59
CA ASN A 112 9.64 -5.52 20.75
C ASN A 112 10.62 -6.50 21.42
N GLY A 113 11.90 -6.28 21.19
CA GLY A 113 13.01 -7.13 21.61
C GLY A 113 14.33 -6.60 21.07
N SER A 114 15.39 -7.34 21.26
CA SER A 114 16.74 -7.04 20.76
C SER A 114 16.91 -7.45 19.29
N GLN A 115 17.98 -7.01 18.64
CA GLN A 115 18.29 -7.44 17.27
C GLN A 115 18.47 -8.96 17.14
N PRO A 116 19.19 -9.67 18.04
CA PRO A 116 19.26 -11.12 18.01
C PRO A 116 17.90 -11.81 18.07
N ASP A 117 16.95 -11.31 18.88
CA ASP A 117 15.60 -11.85 18.93
C ASP A 117 14.88 -11.77 17.57
N VAL A 118 15.09 -10.67 16.84
CA VAL A 118 14.52 -10.49 15.50
C VAL A 118 15.15 -11.43 14.50
N GLU A 119 16.44 -11.71 14.61
CA GLU A 119 17.15 -12.67 13.74
C GLU A 119 16.69 -14.10 13.98
N VAL A 120 16.49 -14.49 15.24
CA VAL A 120 15.89 -15.79 15.60
C VAL A 120 14.48 -15.91 15.02
N LEU A 121 13.64 -14.88 15.19
CA LEU A 121 12.27 -14.88 14.64
C LEU A 121 12.29 -14.91 13.10
N ARG A 122 13.26 -14.28 12.44
CA ARG A 122 13.42 -14.37 10.99
C ARG A 122 13.75 -15.78 10.52
N ALA A 123 14.62 -16.48 11.24
CA ALA A 123 14.96 -17.88 10.98
C ALA A 123 13.74 -18.80 11.19
N ASP A 124 12.96 -18.57 12.26
CA ASP A 124 11.71 -19.27 12.55
C ASP A 124 10.69 -19.10 11.41
N VAL A 125 10.47 -17.86 10.95
CA VAL A 125 9.62 -17.57 9.79
C VAL A 125 10.11 -18.28 8.53
N ALA A 126 11.42 -18.34 8.29
CA ALA A 126 11.97 -19.04 7.14
C ALA A 126 11.70 -20.55 7.21
N ALA A 127 11.87 -21.16 8.39
CA ALA A 127 11.60 -22.58 8.63
C ALA A 127 10.11 -22.94 8.41
N VAL A 128 9.18 -22.06 8.80
CA VAL A 128 7.73 -22.24 8.56
C VAL A 128 7.39 -22.18 7.08
N LEU A 129 8.10 -21.38 6.29
CA LEU A 129 7.83 -21.20 4.86
C LEU A 129 8.46 -22.28 3.98
N GLU A 130 9.55 -22.89 4.43
CA GLU A 130 10.34 -23.86 3.67
C GLU A 130 9.51 -25.09 3.20
N PRO A 131 8.69 -25.75 4.03
CA PRO A 131 7.86 -26.89 3.59
C PRO A 131 6.89 -26.56 2.45
N MET A 132 6.53 -25.29 2.31
CA MET A 132 5.66 -24.79 1.23
C MET A 132 6.44 -24.39 -0.03
N GLY A 133 7.76 -24.60 -0.05
CA GLY A 133 8.63 -24.16 -1.15
C GLY A 133 8.79 -22.64 -1.24
N LEU A 134 8.39 -21.88 -0.20
CA LEU A 134 8.50 -20.43 -0.13
C LEU A 134 9.79 -20.01 0.56
N ARG A 135 10.40 -18.93 0.09
CA ARG A 135 11.63 -18.39 0.67
C ARG A 135 11.54 -16.91 0.92
N LEU A 136 12.15 -16.45 2.01
CA LEU A 136 12.31 -15.03 2.26
C LEU A 136 13.30 -14.43 1.24
N SER A 137 12.88 -13.39 0.52
CA SER A 137 13.78 -12.68 -0.38
C SER A 137 14.83 -11.91 0.40
N GLN A 138 16.08 -12.29 0.31
CA GLN A 138 17.20 -11.58 0.98
C GLN A 138 17.28 -10.11 0.56
N ALA A 139 17.04 -9.80 -0.72
CA ALA A 139 17.09 -8.44 -1.23
C ALA A 139 15.96 -7.54 -0.70
N LYS A 140 14.81 -8.13 -0.35
CA LYS A 140 13.61 -7.39 0.10
C LYS A 140 13.36 -7.51 1.60
N THR A 141 13.94 -8.50 2.26
CA THR A 141 13.85 -8.70 3.71
C THR A 141 14.84 -7.83 4.43
N ARG A 142 14.34 -6.92 5.28
CA ARG A 142 15.20 -6.01 6.06
C ARG A 142 14.78 -6.01 7.52
N ILE A 143 15.76 -6.04 8.41
CA ILE A 143 15.59 -5.75 9.83
C ILE A 143 15.96 -4.28 10.00
N VAL A 144 15.01 -3.47 10.47
CA VAL A 144 15.23 -2.03 10.68
C VAL A 144 14.65 -1.61 12.02
N HIS A 145 15.31 -0.68 12.67
CA HIS A 145 14.78 -0.04 13.87
C HIS A 145 13.68 0.94 13.51
N MET A 146 12.66 1.06 14.36
CA MET A 146 11.48 1.93 14.12
C MET A 146 11.83 3.41 13.94
N SER A 147 12.98 3.88 14.47
CA SER A 147 13.45 5.25 14.25
C SER A 147 13.97 5.49 12.83
N GLN A 148 14.46 4.46 12.16
CA GLN A 148 14.84 4.53 10.73
C GLN A 148 13.60 4.48 9.83
N GLY A 149 12.54 3.79 10.28
CA GLY A 149 11.30 3.62 9.54
C GLY A 149 11.40 2.58 8.43
N PHE A 150 10.25 2.25 7.87
CA PHE A 150 10.13 1.30 6.76
C PHE A 150 8.93 1.64 5.88
N ASP A 151 8.99 1.19 4.63
CA ASP A 151 7.90 1.37 3.67
C ASP A 151 7.03 0.13 3.63
N PHE A 152 5.71 0.32 3.80
CA PHE A 152 4.71 -0.74 3.70
C PHE A 152 3.44 -0.21 3.02
N LEU A 153 2.95 -0.91 1.99
CA LEU A 153 1.75 -0.53 1.21
C LEU A 153 1.75 0.94 0.74
N GLY A 154 2.91 1.45 0.37
CA GLY A 154 3.05 2.84 -0.09
C GLY A 154 3.13 3.89 1.02
N PHE A 155 3.10 3.48 2.27
CA PHE A 155 3.32 4.34 3.44
C PHE A 155 4.73 4.14 3.99
N HIS A 156 5.33 5.22 4.48
CA HIS A 156 6.54 5.21 5.28
C HIS A 156 6.18 5.33 6.75
N ILE A 157 6.42 4.29 7.53
CA ILE A 157 6.08 4.21 8.95
C ILE A 157 7.36 4.42 9.77
N GLN A 158 7.36 5.42 10.63
CA GLN A 158 8.55 5.81 11.38
C GLN A 158 8.21 6.31 12.77
N TRP A 159 9.04 5.96 13.75
CA TRP A 159 8.98 6.48 15.10
C TRP A 159 9.77 7.78 15.19
N ARG A 160 9.11 8.86 15.59
CA ARG A 160 9.70 10.22 15.67
C ARG A 160 9.20 10.97 16.87
N THR A 161 10.01 11.91 17.35
CA THR A 161 9.59 12.89 18.35
C THR A 161 8.54 13.85 17.76
N LYS A 162 7.55 14.19 18.54
CA LYS A 162 6.60 15.25 18.18
C LYS A 162 7.31 16.60 18.24
N TYR A 163 7.14 17.42 17.20
CA TYR A 163 7.68 18.79 17.19
C TYR A 163 7.24 19.57 18.45
N GLY A 164 8.20 20.21 19.12
CA GLY A 164 7.96 20.96 20.36
C GLY A 164 7.68 20.08 21.59
N SER A 165 8.06 18.80 21.59
CA SER A 165 7.87 17.88 22.71
C SER A 165 8.87 16.72 22.65
N ASP A 166 9.29 16.18 23.80
CA ASP A 166 10.15 15.00 23.89
C ASP A 166 9.39 13.68 23.73
N LYS A 167 8.07 13.74 23.46
CA LYS A 167 7.23 12.56 23.30
C LYS A 167 7.42 11.93 21.92
N TRP A 168 7.60 10.61 21.90
CA TRP A 168 7.76 9.82 20.70
C TRP A 168 6.41 9.27 20.23
N TYR A 169 6.18 9.35 18.92
CA TYR A 169 4.98 8.81 18.27
C TYR A 169 5.33 8.09 16.99
N VAL A 170 4.53 7.09 16.64
CA VAL A 170 4.59 6.45 15.31
C VAL A 170 3.85 7.33 14.32
N TYR A 171 4.58 7.79 13.31
CA TYR A 171 4.01 8.56 12.20
C TYR A 171 3.92 7.69 10.95
N THR A 172 2.85 7.90 10.21
CA THR A 172 2.64 7.29 8.89
C THR A 172 2.72 8.39 7.85
N PHE A 173 3.80 8.42 7.09
CA PHE A 173 4.01 9.33 5.97
C PHE A 173 3.67 8.62 4.66
N ILE A 174 3.66 9.34 3.56
CA ILE A 174 3.59 8.76 2.22
C ILE A 174 5.02 8.43 1.77
N ALA A 175 5.25 7.20 1.31
CA ALA A 175 6.55 6.79 0.81
C ALA A 175 6.92 7.52 -0.50
N ASP A 176 8.21 7.61 -0.81
CA ASP A 176 8.69 8.34 -2.00
C ASP A 176 8.24 7.73 -3.32
N ARG A 177 8.11 6.42 -3.39
CA ARG A 177 7.72 5.71 -4.61
C ARG A 177 6.34 6.14 -5.13
N PRO A 178 5.24 6.12 -4.34
CA PRO A 178 3.94 6.64 -4.75
C PRO A 178 3.96 8.10 -5.20
N VAL A 179 4.76 8.94 -4.53
CA VAL A 179 4.90 10.35 -4.89
C VAL A 179 5.56 10.50 -6.26
N ARG A 180 6.63 9.74 -6.53
CA ARG A 180 7.27 9.71 -7.86
C ARG A 180 6.32 9.22 -8.94
N GLN A 181 5.54 8.17 -8.65
CA GLN A 181 4.56 7.60 -9.58
C GLN A 181 3.44 8.57 -9.94
N VAL A 182 2.82 9.25 -8.96
CA VAL A 182 1.77 10.23 -9.26
C VAL A 182 2.33 11.43 -10.04
N LYS A 183 3.51 11.91 -9.70
CA LYS A 183 4.19 12.96 -10.48
C LYS A 183 4.50 12.52 -11.92
N ALA A 184 4.88 11.25 -12.12
CA ALA A 184 5.11 10.70 -13.45
C ALA A 184 3.81 10.65 -14.27
N LYS A 185 2.68 10.21 -13.68
CA LYS A 185 1.36 10.23 -14.32
C LYS A 185 0.95 11.64 -14.73
N ILE A 186 1.13 12.64 -13.85
CA ILE A 186 0.84 14.05 -14.14
C ILE A 186 1.72 14.56 -15.29
N ARG A 187 3.04 14.25 -15.28
CA ARG A 187 3.95 14.60 -16.37
C ARG A 187 3.54 13.97 -17.70
N ALA A 188 3.10 12.72 -17.69
CA ALA A 188 2.66 12.02 -18.90
C ALA A 188 1.46 12.71 -19.57
N LEU A 189 0.47 13.16 -18.79
CA LEU A 189 -0.69 13.90 -19.30
C LEU A 189 -0.33 15.30 -19.79
N THR A 190 0.65 15.95 -19.17
CA THR A 190 1.07 17.32 -19.47
C THR A 190 2.39 17.35 -20.24
N ARG A 191 2.62 16.42 -21.17
CA ARG A 191 3.78 16.43 -22.07
C ARG A 191 3.69 17.62 -23.03
N ARG A 192 4.83 18.20 -23.38
CA ARG A 192 4.91 19.33 -24.32
C ARG A 192 4.28 19.01 -25.68
N THR A 193 4.39 17.78 -26.14
CA THR A 193 3.85 17.29 -27.43
C THR A 193 2.39 16.86 -27.35
N SER A 194 1.75 16.91 -26.18
CA SER A 194 0.36 16.50 -26.02
C SER A 194 -0.60 17.51 -26.65
N GLN A 195 -1.39 17.04 -27.61
CA GLN A 195 -2.44 17.84 -28.29
C GLN A 195 -3.84 17.63 -27.66
N GLN A 196 -3.91 17.04 -26.49
CA GLN A 196 -5.16 16.77 -25.80
C GLN A 196 -5.94 18.05 -25.50
N ASN A 197 -7.28 17.97 -25.41
CA ASN A 197 -8.10 19.08 -24.97
C ASN A 197 -7.88 19.35 -23.47
N LEU A 198 -7.90 20.63 -23.07
CA LEU A 198 -7.74 21.01 -21.66
C LEU A 198 -8.78 20.35 -20.77
N ARG A 199 -10.04 20.31 -21.19
CA ARG A 199 -11.15 19.67 -20.48
C ARG A 199 -10.80 18.22 -20.12
N ASP A 200 -10.35 17.43 -21.10
CA ASP A 200 -10.05 16.01 -20.89
C ASP A 200 -8.83 15.80 -19.97
N VAL A 201 -7.82 16.68 -20.09
CA VAL A 201 -6.67 16.68 -19.19
C VAL A 201 -7.11 16.98 -17.75
N LEU A 202 -8.00 17.96 -17.54
CA LEU A 202 -8.50 18.29 -16.20
C LEU A 202 -9.30 17.15 -15.58
N ILE A 203 -10.14 16.46 -16.36
CA ILE A 203 -10.90 15.28 -15.90
C ILE A 203 -9.96 14.17 -15.48
N ARG A 204 -8.99 13.81 -16.33
CA ARG A 204 -8.02 12.72 -16.02
C ARG A 204 -7.13 13.07 -14.83
N LEU A 205 -6.69 14.32 -14.70
CA LEU A 205 -5.94 14.78 -13.54
C LEU A 205 -6.79 14.68 -12.26
N ALA A 206 -8.06 15.07 -12.32
CA ALA A 206 -8.96 14.95 -11.18
C ALA A 206 -9.14 13.49 -10.74
N GLN A 207 -9.34 12.56 -11.68
CA GLN A 207 -9.44 11.12 -11.39
C GLN A 207 -8.19 10.58 -10.70
N ILE A 208 -7.00 10.88 -11.26
CA ILE A 208 -5.72 10.42 -10.69
C ILE A 208 -5.51 11.01 -9.29
N MET A 209 -5.73 12.31 -9.13
CA MET A 209 -5.45 12.98 -7.85
C MET A 209 -6.47 12.64 -6.77
N ARG A 210 -7.76 12.48 -7.11
CA ARG A 210 -8.79 12.04 -6.15
C ARG A 210 -8.51 10.62 -5.65
N GLY A 211 -8.28 9.67 -6.55
CA GLY A 211 -7.96 8.30 -6.16
C GLY A 211 -6.72 8.22 -5.29
N TRP A 212 -5.67 8.99 -5.65
CA TRP A 212 -4.44 9.05 -4.87
C TRP A 212 -4.65 9.71 -3.50
N ALA A 213 -5.38 10.83 -3.44
CA ALA A 213 -5.68 11.53 -2.21
C ALA A 213 -6.54 10.69 -1.25
N ASN A 214 -7.58 10.02 -1.76
CA ASN A 214 -8.44 9.15 -0.97
C ASN A 214 -7.66 8.01 -0.31
N TYR A 215 -6.67 7.45 -1.00
CA TYR A 215 -5.82 6.43 -0.43
C TYR A 215 -4.90 6.97 0.68
N PHE A 216 -4.32 8.16 0.47
CA PHE A 216 -3.30 8.72 1.36
C PHE A 216 -3.82 9.77 2.36
N GLN A 217 -5.12 10.08 2.40
CA GLN A 217 -5.69 11.07 3.31
C GLN A 217 -5.50 10.72 4.81
N HIS A 218 -5.24 9.45 5.11
CA HIS A 218 -5.05 8.98 6.48
C HIS A 218 -3.59 9.09 6.97
N ALA A 219 -2.68 9.49 6.10
CA ALA A 219 -1.27 9.74 6.43
C ALA A 219 -1.02 11.19 6.88
N VAL A 220 0.22 11.49 7.26
CA VAL A 220 0.71 12.87 7.43
C VAL A 220 0.93 13.49 6.05
N SER A 221 -0.16 13.83 5.37
CA SER A 221 -0.17 14.12 3.92
C SER A 221 -0.42 15.58 3.55
N LYS A 222 -0.90 16.44 4.48
CA LYS A 222 -1.35 17.81 4.16
C LYS A 222 -0.30 18.65 3.42
N HIS A 223 0.92 18.65 3.93
CA HIS A 223 2.03 19.38 3.29
C HIS A 223 2.36 18.83 1.89
N LEU A 224 2.32 17.50 1.74
CA LEU A 224 2.58 16.87 0.45
C LEU A 224 1.45 17.14 -0.56
N PHE A 225 0.19 17.18 -0.09
CA PHE A 225 -0.94 17.56 -0.93
C PHE A 225 -0.78 18.99 -1.45
N SER A 226 -0.37 19.93 -0.60
CA SER A 226 -0.11 21.31 -1.02
C SER A 226 1.04 21.39 -2.04
N LYS A 227 2.14 20.66 -1.82
CA LYS A 227 3.24 20.56 -2.79
C LYS A 227 2.79 19.96 -4.13
N LEU A 228 1.94 18.93 -4.08
CA LEU A 228 1.44 18.28 -5.29
C LEU A 228 0.44 19.16 -6.05
N ALA A 229 -0.39 19.94 -5.33
CA ALA A 229 -1.28 20.94 -5.94
C ALA A 229 -0.47 21.98 -6.73
N GLY A 230 0.54 22.59 -6.12
CA GLY A 230 1.43 23.51 -6.79
C GLY A 230 2.17 22.89 -7.98
N PHE A 231 2.71 21.67 -7.80
CA PHE A 231 3.36 20.95 -8.89
C PHE A 231 2.41 20.71 -10.08
N THR A 232 1.17 20.30 -9.83
CA THR A 232 0.18 20.05 -10.87
C THR A 232 -0.21 21.33 -11.59
N TRP A 233 -0.46 22.40 -10.85
CA TRP A 233 -0.77 23.71 -11.41
C TRP A 233 0.35 24.20 -12.37
N TRP A 234 1.60 24.16 -11.93
CA TRP A 234 2.75 24.53 -12.75
C TRP A 234 2.89 23.66 -14.01
N ARG A 235 2.61 22.37 -13.88
CA ARG A 235 2.66 21.45 -15.04
C ARG A 235 1.59 21.80 -16.08
N VAL A 236 0.37 22.09 -15.65
CA VAL A 236 -0.74 22.46 -16.55
C VAL A 236 -0.44 23.81 -17.20
N ILE A 237 -0.03 24.82 -16.43
CA ILE A 237 0.34 26.15 -17.00
C ILE A 237 1.46 26.01 -18.03
N ARG A 238 2.53 25.30 -17.70
CA ARG A 238 3.64 25.10 -18.64
C ARG A 238 3.23 24.37 -19.92
N TRP A 239 2.33 23.41 -19.80
CA TRP A 239 1.76 22.72 -20.96
C TRP A 239 0.94 23.68 -21.83
N LEU A 240 0.07 24.49 -21.23
CA LEU A 240 -0.74 25.48 -21.95
C LEU A 240 0.13 26.56 -22.62
N THR A 241 1.14 27.07 -21.92
CA THR A 241 2.07 28.07 -22.50
C THR A 241 2.80 27.50 -23.72
N CYS A 242 3.23 26.24 -23.66
CA CYS A 242 3.84 25.59 -24.82
C CYS A 242 2.85 25.33 -25.95
N LYS A 243 1.65 24.83 -25.64
CA LYS A 243 0.62 24.49 -26.62
C LYS A 243 0.12 25.70 -27.39
N HIS A 244 -0.15 26.81 -26.68
CA HIS A 244 -0.74 28.02 -27.23
C HIS A 244 0.28 29.13 -27.49
N ARG A 245 1.56 28.88 -27.27
CA ARG A 245 2.63 29.90 -27.38
C ARG A 245 2.38 31.14 -26.52
N TRP A 246 1.74 30.94 -25.34
CA TRP A 246 1.42 32.04 -24.43
C TRP A 246 2.67 32.55 -23.71
N THR A 247 2.70 33.87 -23.52
CA THR A 247 3.64 34.54 -22.61
C THR A 247 3.10 34.48 -21.18
N TRP A 248 3.96 34.82 -20.21
CA TRP A 248 3.52 34.89 -18.81
C TRP A 248 2.43 35.98 -18.59
N LYS A 249 2.44 37.03 -19.38
CA LYS A 249 1.41 38.09 -19.40
C LYS A 249 0.04 37.51 -19.79
N ASP A 250 0.03 36.64 -20.80
CA ASP A 250 -1.21 35.97 -21.24
C ASP A 250 -1.78 35.01 -20.18
N VAL A 251 -0.89 34.28 -19.48
CA VAL A 251 -1.29 33.40 -18.36
C VAL A 251 -1.91 34.21 -17.24
N ARG A 252 -1.30 35.32 -16.83
CA ARG A 252 -1.85 36.22 -15.82
C ARG A 252 -3.23 36.72 -16.22
N ARG A 253 -3.35 37.31 -17.43
CA ARG A 253 -4.63 37.82 -17.92
C ARG A 253 -5.77 36.81 -17.90
N ARG A 254 -5.47 35.51 -18.13
CA ARG A 254 -6.47 34.43 -18.21
C ARG A 254 -6.83 33.81 -16.86
N PHE A 255 -5.87 33.76 -15.94
CA PHE A 255 -5.99 33.00 -14.69
C PHE A 255 -5.82 33.85 -13.43
N THR A 256 -5.94 35.18 -13.54
CA THR A 256 -6.04 36.04 -12.35
C THR A 256 -7.29 36.89 -12.41
N THR A 257 -7.79 37.27 -11.23
CA THR A 257 -8.84 38.30 -11.08
C THR A 257 -8.28 39.67 -11.39
N PRO A 258 -9.13 40.70 -11.60
CA PRO A 258 -8.68 42.10 -11.70
C PRO A 258 -7.86 42.56 -10.48
N THR A 259 -8.10 41.97 -9.32
CA THR A 259 -7.34 42.22 -8.08
C THR A 259 -6.01 41.46 -8.01
N GLY A 260 -5.64 40.67 -9.04
CA GLY A 260 -4.38 39.92 -9.11
C GLY A 260 -4.38 38.57 -8.42
N ALA A 261 -5.50 38.12 -7.84
CA ALA A 261 -5.60 36.80 -7.22
C ALA A 261 -5.71 35.69 -8.27
N TRP A 262 -5.03 34.57 -8.04
CA TRP A 262 -5.08 33.42 -8.94
C TRP A 262 -6.44 32.73 -8.92
N GLN A 263 -6.99 32.49 -10.11
CA GLN A 263 -8.22 31.72 -10.31
C GLN A 263 -7.89 30.25 -10.63
N PRO A 264 -8.78 29.31 -10.26
CA PRO A 264 -8.67 27.93 -10.69
C PRO A 264 -8.69 27.80 -12.21
N ILE A 265 -7.87 26.93 -12.77
CA ILE A 265 -7.88 26.62 -14.20
C ILE A 265 -9.19 25.89 -14.52
N THR A 266 -9.98 26.46 -15.44
CA THR A 266 -11.28 25.91 -15.86
C THR A 266 -11.33 25.76 -17.38
N SER A 267 -12.09 24.76 -17.85
CA SER A 267 -12.45 24.57 -19.26
C SER A 267 -13.79 23.87 -19.34
N ASP A 268 -14.73 24.45 -20.10
CA ASP A 268 -16.06 23.89 -20.33
C ASP A 268 -16.78 23.44 -19.05
N GLY A 269 -16.76 24.29 -18.03
CA GLY A 269 -17.35 24.01 -16.71
C GLY A 269 -16.55 23.05 -15.82
N ILE A 270 -15.46 22.47 -16.30
CA ILE A 270 -14.59 21.58 -15.51
C ILE A 270 -13.46 22.39 -14.88
N GLN A 271 -13.43 22.38 -13.56
CA GLN A 271 -12.40 23.05 -12.77
C GLN A 271 -11.26 22.07 -12.42
N MET A 272 -10.02 22.57 -12.43
CA MET A 272 -8.87 21.79 -11.97
C MET A 272 -9.03 21.38 -10.50
N PHE A 273 -8.96 20.09 -10.25
CA PHE A 273 -9.08 19.55 -8.89
C PHE A 273 -7.90 20.00 -8.01
N ASN A 274 -8.24 20.63 -6.89
CA ASN A 274 -7.26 21.05 -5.89
C ASN A 274 -7.07 19.95 -4.84
N ILE A 275 -6.03 19.15 -4.95
CA ILE A 275 -5.73 18.10 -3.98
C ILE A 275 -5.45 18.64 -2.56
N ALA A 276 -5.03 19.90 -2.43
CA ALA A 276 -4.80 20.52 -1.13
C ALA A 276 -6.09 20.77 -0.34
N SER A 277 -7.27 20.79 -0.99
CA SER A 277 -8.56 20.93 -0.32
C SER A 277 -9.02 19.64 0.37
N VAL A 278 -8.41 18.49 0.04
CA VAL A 278 -8.79 17.21 0.66
C VAL A 278 -8.49 17.22 2.15
N THR A 279 -9.49 16.86 2.94
CA THR A 279 -9.38 16.74 4.40
C THR A 279 -8.50 15.57 4.77
N VAL A 280 -7.51 15.81 5.62
CA VAL A 280 -6.63 14.77 6.15
C VAL A 280 -7.20 14.27 7.46
N SER A 281 -7.65 13.02 7.49
CA SER A 281 -8.19 12.35 8.68
C SER A 281 -7.25 11.22 9.10
N ARG A 282 -6.46 11.44 10.14
CA ARG A 282 -5.52 10.44 10.64
C ARG A 282 -6.26 9.34 11.39
N TYR A 283 -5.84 8.10 11.20
CA TYR A 283 -6.30 7.00 12.04
C TYR A 283 -5.91 7.25 13.51
N ARG A 284 -6.88 7.13 14.40
CA ARG A 284 -6.61 7.14 15.83
C ARG A 284 -6.09 5.77 16.26
N TYR A 285 -5.12 5.77 17.17
CA TYR A 285 -4.67 4.54 17.81
C TYR A 285 -5.83 3.92 18.60
N ARG A 286 -6.17 2.67 18.29
CA ARG A 286 -7.27 1.93 18.92
C ARG A 286 -6.78 0.94 19.98
N GLY A 287 -5.48 0.84 20.21
CA GLY A 287 -4.89 -0.09 21.18
C GLY A 287 -5.26 -1.55 20.90
N ASN A 288 -5.74 -2.22 21.92
CA ASN A 288 -6.17 -3.62 21.84
C ASN A 288 -7.56 -3.82 21.20
N GLN A 289 -8.25 -2.74 20.84
CA GLN A 289 -9.59 -2.78 20.23
C GLN A 289 -9.54 -3.01 18.70
N ILE A 290 -8.36 -3.20 18.13
CA ILE A 290 -8.25 -3.60 16.72
C ILE A 290 -8.72 -5.06 16.62
N PRO A 291 -9.78 -5.36 15.84
CA PRO A 291 -10.25 -6.72 15.68
C PRO A 291 -9.11 -7.62 15.18
N ASN A 292 -8.92 -8.74 15.84
CA ASN A 292 -8.03 -9.79 15.33
C ASN A 292 -8.89 -10.72 14.47
N PRO A 293 -8.58 -10.96 13.18
CA PRO A 293 -9.37 -11.85 12.33
C PRO A 293 -9.43 -13.29 12.85
N TRP A 294 -8.54 -13.65 13.76
CA TRP A 294 -8.46 -14.98 14.38
C TRP A 294 -9.15 -15.08 15.76
N THR A 295 -9.64 -13.99 16.31
CA THR A 295 -10.58 -14.07 17.42
C THR A 295 -11.92 -14.53 16.86
N LEU A 296 -12.29 -15.78 17.16
CA LEU A 296 -13.64 -16.25 16.93
C LEU A 296 -14.63 -15.21 17.46
N PRO A 297 -15.69 -14.86 16.72
CA PRO A 297 -16.73 -13.99 17.22
C PRO A 297 -17.40 -14.70 18.41
N ASN A 298 -16.89 -14.46 19.60
CA ASN A 298 -17.65 -14.75 20.81
C ASN A 298 -18.80 -13.74 20.82
N HIS A 299 -19.98 -14.26 20.47
CA HIS A 299 -21.29 -13.63 20.57
C HIS A 299 -21.46 -12.33 19.75
N ALA A 300 -22.34 -12.45 18.77
CA ALA A 300 -23.04 -11.33 18.19
C ALA A 300 -23.55 -10.38 19.30
N THR A 301 -22.75 -9.41 19.65
CA THR A 301 -23.27 -8.20 20.29
C THR A 301 -23.94 -7.45 19.15
N THR A 302 -25.27 -7.52 19.14
CA THR A 302 -26.16 -6.71 18.34
C THR A 302 -25.58 -5.31 18.19
N ALA A 303 -25.29 -4.93 16.96
CA ALA A 303 -24.92 -3.56 16.61
C ALA A 303 -26.14 -2.70 16.89
N GLU A 304 -26.17 -2.06 18.03
CA GLU A 304 -27.01 -0.88 18.23
C GLU A 304 -26.55 0.20 17.26
N THR A 305 -27.42 0.49 16.34
CA THR A 305 -27.38 1.62 15.42
C THR A 305 -27.25 2.89 16.25
N VAL A 306 -26.02 3.40 16.38
CA VAL A 306 -25.82 4.76 16.89
C VAL A 306 -26.09 5.71 15.74
N GLU A 307 -27.32 6.18 15.66
CA GLU A 307 -27.69 7.39 14.93
C GLU A 307 -26.79 8.53 15.38
N SER A 308 -26.06 9.13 14.49
CA SER A 308 -25.30 10.35 14.71
C SER A 308 -26.27 11.52 14.84
N PRO A 309 -26.24 12.30 15.92
CA PRO A 309 -26.92 13.57 15.91
C PRO A 309 -26.13 14.56 15.05
N VAL A 310 -26.80 15.08 14.03
CA VAL A 310 -26.46 16.30 13.32
C VAL A 310 -26.37 17.46 14.32
N ARG A 311 -25.20 18.05 14.44
CA ARG A 311 -24.99 19.48 14.70
C ARG A 311 -23.56 19.90 14.39
#